data_8c5c6b1b8226e81664e615d892f5359b
#
_entry.id   8c5c6b1b8226e81664e615d892f5359b
#
_cell.length_a   1.000
_cell.length_b   1.000
_cell.length_c   1.000
_cell.angle_alpha   90.00
_cell.angle_beta   90.00
_cell.angle_gamma   90.00
#
_symmetry.space_group_name_H-M   'P 1'
#
loop_
_entity.id
_entity.type
_entity.pdbx_description
1 polymer ?
#
loop_
_entity_poly.entity_id
_entity_poly.type
_entity_poly.pdbx_seq_one_letter_code
_entity_poly.pdbx_strand_id
1 'polypeptide(L)'
;PTCVLPRKNYPSSQGMTVALVEKLKELAIDVVVMAGFMTIVTKELFEVYNNAVINIHPALIPSFAGPGCYGLHVHEKALEYGVKVSGATVHFVTEECDAGPIILQKAVDVLPNDTPETLQRRIMEQCEWKLLPQAVSLFCQDRLKVEGRTVKILDV
;
A
#
# COMPACT_ATOMS: atom_id res chain seq x y z
N PRO A 1 -20.93 1.85 5.61
CA PRO A 1 -20.84 1.33 6.99
C PRO A 1 -19.42 1.50 7.53
N THR A 2 -19.27 1.66 8.85
CA THR A 2 -17.98 1.75 9.53
C THR A 2 -17.88 0.58 10.50
N CYS A 3 -16.70 -0.07 10.55
CA CYS A 3 -16.41 -1.14 11.49
C CYS A 3 -15.06 -0.86 12.16
N VAL A 4 -14.98 -1.10 13.47
CA VAL A 4 -13.75 -0.96 14.26
C VAL A 4 -13.37 -2.32 14.84
N LEU A 5 -12.16 -2.78 14.54
CA LEU A 5 -11.59 -4.02 15.06
C LEU A 5 -10.33 -3.69 15.89
N PRO A 6 -10.48 -3.28 17.17
CA PRO A 6 -9.34 -2.88 17.98
C PRO A 6 -8.41 -4.08 18.22
N ARG A 7 -7.12 -3.95 17.89
CA ARG A 7 -6.12 -5.03 18.06
C ARG A 7 -6.11 -5.63 19.48
N LYS A 8 -6.33 -4.80 20.49
CA LYS A 8 -6.37 -5.22 21.92
C LYS A 8 -7.48 -6.24 22.24
N ASN A 9 -8.50 -6.34 21.39
CA ASN A 9 -9.62 -7.27 21.61
C ASN A 9 -9.32 -8.69 21.11
N TYR A 10 -8.16 -8.90 20.48
CA TYR A 10 -7.77 -10.17 19.87
C TYR A 10 -6.48 -10.69 20.49
N PRO A 11 -6.36 -12.00 20.76
CA PRO A 11 -5.16 -12.58 21.38
C PRO A 11 -3.94 -12.55 20.47
N SER A 12 -4.16 -12.47 19.14
CA SER A 12 -3.09 -12.48 18.14
C SER A 12 -3.46 -11.63 16.92
N SER A 13 -2.48 -11.28 16.09
CA SER A 13 -2.71 -10.65 14.78
C SER A 13 -3.51 -11.56 13.87
N GLN A 14 -3.29 -12.87 13.94
CA GLN A 14 -4.05 -13.86 13.21
C GLN A 14 -5.53 -13.82 13.58
N GLY A 15 -5.86 -13.86 14.89
CA GLY A 15 -7.26 -13.78 15.34
C GLY A 15 -7.97 -12.50 14.89
N MET A 16 -7.26 -11.37 14.89
CA MET A 16 -7.79 -10.12 14.36
C MET A 16 -7.99 -10.21 12.84
N THR A 17 -7.04 -10.79 12.09
CA THR A 17 -7.15 -10.94 10.63
C THR A 17 -8.32 -11.84 10.25
N VAL A 18 -8.52 -12.96 10.96
CA VAL A 18 -9.69 -13.83 10.73
C VAL A 18 -10.99 -13.06 10.91
N ALA A 19 -11.15 -12.32 12.03
CA ALA A 19 -12.33 -11.50 12.26
C ALA A 19 -12.53 -10.41 11.19
N LEU A 20 -11.44 -9.82 10.69
CA LEU A 20 -11.47 -8.88 9.57
C LEU A 20 -12.01 -9.57 8.30
N VAL A 21 -11.48 -10.73 7.95
CA VAL A 21 -11.90 -11.50 6.77
C VAL A 21 -13.38 -11.89 6.85
N GLU A 22 -13.84 -12.35 8.01
CA GLU A 22 -15.26 -12.65 8.23
C GLU A 22 -16.15 -11.42 8.00
N LYS A 23 -15.71 -10.27 8.51
CA LYS A 23 -16.45 -9.01 8.32
C LYS A 23 -16.47 -8.54 6.88
N LEU A 24 -15.35 -8.67 6.17
CA LEU A 24 -15.27 -8.34 4.74
C LEU A 24 -16.19 -9.24 3.90
N LYS A 25 -16.24 -10.54 4.20
CA LYS A 25 -17.15 -11.48 3.55
C LYS A 25 -18.63 -11.18 3.83
N GLU A 26 -18.98 -10.89 5.09
CA GLU A 26 -20.34 -10.48 5.49
C GLU A 26 -20.83 -9.28 4.68
N LEU A 27 -19.91 -8.34 4.39
CA LEU A 27 -20.21 -7.12 3.65
C LEU A 27 -20.06 -7.27 2.13
N ALA A 28 -19.79 -8.48 1.64
CA ALA A 28 -19.56 -8.78 0.22
C ALA A 28 -18.51 -7.85 -0.44
N ILE A 29 -17.36 -7.67 0.22
CA ILE A 29 -16.27 -6.84 -0.28
C ILE A 29 -15.45 -7.64 -1.29
N ASP A 30 -15.18 -7.05 -2.46
CA ASP A 30 -14.38 -7.66 -3.54
C ASP A 30 -12.92 -7.19 -3.54
N VAL A 31 -12.65 -5.99 -3.05
CA VAL A 31 -11.31 -5.41 -2.99
C VAL A 31 -11.06 -4.69 -1.67
N VAL A 32 -9.86 -4.84 -1.14
CA VAL A 32 -9.40 -4.16 0.06
C VAL A 32 -8.36 -3.11 -0.33
N VAL A 33 -8.57 -1.86 0.08
CA VAL A 33 -7.63 -0.76 -0.17
C VAL A 33 -7.03 -0.31 1.14
N MET A 34 -5.71 -0.35 1.23
CA MET A 34 -4.94 0.10 2.38
C MET A 34 -4.30 1.45 2.08
N ALA A 35 -4.58 2.44 2.92
CA ALA A 35 -3.98 3.77 2.85
C ALA A 35 -3.63 4.22 4.28
N GLY A 36 -2.34 4.36 4.59
CA GLY A 36 -1.87 4.64 5.96
C GLY A 36 -2.19 3.52 6.95
N PHE A 37 -2.36 2.31 6.48
CA PHE A 37 -2.67 1.14 7.30
C PHE A 37 -1.38 0.56 7.89
N MET A 38 -1.22 0.64 9.22
CA MET A 38 0.01 0.26 9.93
C MET A 38 -0.11 -1.04 10.71
N THR A 39 -1.25 -1.72 10.64
CA THR A 39 -1.45 -2.97 11.36
C THR A 39 -1.02 -4.15 10.49
N ILE A 40 -0.22 -5.05 11.05
CA ILE A 40 0.18 -6.26 10.35
C ILE A 40 -1.02 -7.21 10.28
N VAL A 41 -1.42 -7.56 9.07
CA VAL A 41 -2.37 -8.63 8.77
C VAL A 41 -1.60 -9.90 8.40
N THR A 42 -2.23 -11.04 8.56
CA THR A 42 -1.62 -12.35 8.33
C THR A 42 -2.17 -13.01 7.06
N LYS A 43 -1.60 -14.14 6.69
CA LYS A 43 -1.87 -14.85 5.42
C LYS A 43 -3.35 -15.11 5.13
N GLU A 44 -4.18 -15.23 6.16
CA GLU A 44 -5.62 -15.52 6.04
C GLU A 44 -6.35 -14.45 5.20
N LEU A 45 -5.88 -13.19 5.20
CA LEU A 45 -6.42 -12.16 4.32
C LEU A 45 -6.08 -12.45 2.85
N PHE A 46 -4.84 -12.82 2.58
CA PHE A 46 -4.34 -13.01 1.21
C PHE A 46 -4.79 -14.34 0.59
N GLU A 47 -5.08 -15.36 1.41
CA GLU A 47 -5.70 -16.61 0.98
C GLU A 47 -7.11 -16.39 0.41
N VAL A 48 -7.84 -15.39 0.93
CA VAL A 48 -9.19 -15.05 0.48
C VAL A 48 -9.17 -13.96 -0.60
N TYR A 49 -8.36 -12.93 -0.40
CA TYR A 49 -8.26 -11.75 -1.27
C TYR A 49 -6.95 -11.77 -2.09
N ASN A 50 -6.69 -12.89 -2.76
CA ASN A 50 -5.50 -13.04 -3.59
C ASN A 50 -5.51 -12.03 -4.74
N ASN A 51 -4.46 -11.19 -4.84
CA ASN A 51 -4.38 -10.06 -5.78
C ASN A 51 -5.61 -9.13 -5.74
N ALA A 52 -6.24 -9.00 -4.57
CA ALA A 52 -7.38 -8.11 -4.33
C ALA A 52 -7.19 -7.22 -3.10
N VAL A 53 -5.96 -7.13 -2.59
CA VAL A 53 -5.54 -6.17 -1.56
C VAL A 53 -4.55 -5.21 -2.18
N ILE A 54 -4.87 -3.92 -2.21
CA ILE A 54 -4.06 -2.85 -2.81
C ILE A 54 -3.57 -1.93 -1.71
N ASN A 55 -2.28 -1.60 -1.70
CA ASN A 55 -1.69 -0.64 -0.77
C ASN A 55 -0.98 0.48 -1.53
N ILE A 56 -0.93 1.66 -0.91
CA ILE A 56 -0.07 2.78 -1.31
C ILE A 56 1.07 2.92 -0.30
N HIS A 57 2.31 2.93 -0.81
CA HIS A 57 3.52 3.12 -0.01
C HIS A 57 4.24 4.39 -0.46
N PRO A 58 4.67 5.29 0.47
CA PRO A 58 5.21 6.60 0.12
C PRO A 58 6.71 6.57 -0.24
N ALA A 59 7.13 5.57 -1.00
CA ALA A 59 8.47 5.47 -1.59
C ALA A 59 8.43 4.71 -2.93
N LEU A 60 9.56 4.74 -3.64
CA LEU A 60 9.75 3.94 -4.85
C LEU A 60 10.26 2.54 -4.46
N ILE A 61 9.36 1.60 -4.20
CA ILE A 61 9.72 0.21 -3.87
C ILE A 61 10.69 -0.35 -4.95
N PRO A 62 11.78 -1.02 -4.57
CA PRO A 62 12.08 -1.61 -3.27
C PRO A 62 12.80 -0.67 -2.28
N SER A 63 13.11 0.57 -2.64
CA SER A 63 13.80 1.51 -1.75
C SER A 63 12.87 1.97 -0.63
N PHE A 64 13.40 2.08 0.60
CA PHE A 64 12.69 2.56 1.79
C PHE A 64 11.35 1.86 2.02
N ALA A 65 11.34 0.53 1.84
CA ALA A 65 10.20 -0.35 2.00
C ALA A 65 10.47 -1.40 3.10
N GLY A 66 9.42 -2.10 3.51
CA GLY A 66 9.51 -3.17 4.50
C GLY A 66 9.49 -2.69 5.97
N PRO A 67 9.88 -3.56 6.92
CA PRO A 67 9.76 -3.29 8.34
C PRO A 67 10.45 -1.98 8.77
N GLY A 68 9.74 -1.15 9.54
CA GLY A 68 10.24 0.15 10.01
C GLY A 68 10.22 1.29 8.97
N CYS A 69 9.65 1.05 7.79
CA CYS A 69 9.45 2.05 6.74
C CYS A 69 7.96 2.42 6.65
N TYR A 70 7.47 3.28 7.53
CA TYR A 70 6.09 3.73 7.58
C TYR A 70 5.98 5.20 8.02
N GLY A 71 4.88 5.84 7.63
CA GLY A 71 4.58 7.22 8.01
C GLY A 71 5.72 8.18 7.66
N LEU A 72 6.08 9.06 8.59
CA LEU A 72 7.13 10.07 8.39
C LEU A 72 8.54 9.46 8.28
N HIS A 73 8.78 8.29 8.91
CA HIS A 73 10.08 7.63 8.91
C HIS A 73 10.60 7.26 7.52
N VAL A 74 9.71 7.03 6.55
CA VAL A 74 10.10 6.78 5.15
C VAL A 74 10.83 7.99 4.59
N HIS A 75 10.30 9.20 4.84
CA HIS A 75 10.85 10.45 4.32
C HIS A 75 12.11 10.87 5.07
N GLU A 76 12.16 10.63 6.39
CA GLU A 76 13.37 10.83 7.20
C GLU A 76 14.53 10.00 6.64
N LYS A 77 14.31 8.70 6.43
CA LYS A 77 15.33 7.80 5.86
C LYS A 77 15.76 8.20 4.45
N ALA A 78 14.81 8.63 3.61
CA ALA A 78 15.12 9.08 2.25
C ALA A 78 16.01 10.33 2.25
N LEU A 79 15.71 11.31 3.11
CA LEU A 79 16.51 12.53 3.26
C LEU A 79 17.87 12.25 3.89
N GLU A 80 17.91 11.40 4.92
CA GLU A 80 19.17 10.99 5.59
C GLU A 80 20.10 10.27 4.60
N TYR A 81 19.55 9.41 3.75
CA TYR A 81 20.31 8.72 2.72
C TYR A 81 20.82 9.68 1.63
N GLY A 82 20.16 10.83 1.45
CA GLY A 82 20.55 11.85 0.47
C GLY A 82 20.08 11.55 -0.95
N VAL A 83 18.98 10.80 -1.14
CA VAL A 83 18.41 10.55 -2.47
C VAL A 83 17.98 11.84 -3.14
N LYS A 84 18.01 11.88 -4.45
CA LYS A 84 17.57 13.04 -5.25
C LYS A 84 16.16 12.88 -5.80
N VAL A 85 15.64 11.65 -5.75
CA VAL A 85 14.32 11.27 -6.24
C VAL A 85 13.66 10.37 -5.20
N SER A 86 12.40 10.64 -4.90
CA SER A 86 11.51 9.79 -4.11
C SER A 86 10.17 9.64 -4.84
N GLY A 87 9.12 9.16 -4.20
CA GLY A 87 7.83 9.02 -4.85
C GLY A 87 6.88 8.13 -4.09
N ALA A 88 5.91 7.56 -4.80
CA ALA A 88 4.97 6.60 -4.24
C ALA A 88 4.80 5.38 -5.15
N THR A 89 4.44 4.26 -4.53
CA THR A 89 4.18 2.99 -5.18
C THR A 89 2.81 2.47 -4.76
N VAL A 90 1.97 2.13 -5.73
CA VAL A 90 0.77 1.31 -5.50
C VAL A 90 1.10 -0.11 -5.91
N HIS A 91 0.85 -1.06 -5.02
CA HIS A 91 1.16 -2.47 -5.24
C HIS A 91 0.08 -3.37 -4.66
N PHE A 92 0.00 -4.60 -5.15
CA PHE A 92 -0.74 -5.65 -4.47
C PHE A 92 -0.02 -6.03 -3.17
N VAL A 93 -0.79 -6.27 -2.13
CA VAL A 93 -0.23 -6.68 -0.83
C VAL A 93 -0.08 -8.20 -0.81
N THR A 94 1.04 -8.65 -0.26
CA THR A 94 1.35 -10.06 0.00
C THR A 94 1.71 -10.24 1.47
N GLU A 95 2.01 -11.46 1.89
CA GLU A 95 2.44 -11.74 3.26
C GLU A 95 3.75 -11.03 3.62
N GLU A 96 4.64 -10.87 2.64
CA GLU A 96 5.86 -10.10 2.79
C GLU A 96 5.57 -8.60 2.66
N CYS A 97 6.01 -7.82 3.67
CA CYS A 97 5.73 -6.40 3.77
C CYS A 97 6.31 -5.62 2.57
N ASP A 98 5.46 -4.82 1.92
CA ASP A 98 5.79 -3.96 0.77
C ASP A 98 6.49 -4.70 -0.41
N ALA A 99 6.29 -6.01 -0.54
CA ALA A 99 7.00 -6.85 -1.50
C ALA A 99 6.13 -7.36 -2.66
N GLY A 100 4.85 -7.05 -2.68
CA GLY A 100 3.93 -7.53 -3.71
C GLY A 100 4.13 -6.88 -5.09
N PRO A 101 3.46 -7.41 -6.12
CA PRO A 101 3.56 -6.90 -7.49
C PRO A 101 3.14 -5.43 -7.59
N ILE A 102 3.96 -4.62 -8.25
CA ILE A 102 3.75 -3.18 -8.40
C ILE A 102 2.73 -2.93 -9.51
N ILE A 103 1.71 -2.11 -9.19
CA ILE A 103 0.67 -1.69 -10.13
C ILE A 103 1.09 -0.37 -10.81
N LEU A 104 1.38 0.65 -10.01
CA LEU A 104 1.76 1.99 -10.48
C LEU A 104 2.86 2.57 -9.60
N GLN A 105 3.74 3.35 -10.20
CA GLN A 105 4.74 4.16 -9.49
C GLN A 105 4.82 5.55 -10.10
N LYS A 106 5.12 6.54 -9.26
CA LYS A 106 5.41 7.90 -9.69
C LYS A 106 6.49 8.53 -8.83
N ALA A 107 7.46 9.15 -9.50
CA ALA A 107 8.56 9.84 -8.87
C ALA A 107 8.29 11.34 -8.69
N VAL A 108 8.96 11.92 -7.69
CA VAL A 108 9.12 13.37 -7.47
C VAL A 108 10.56 13.67 -7.08
N ASP A 109 11.01 14.88 -7.38
CA ASP A 109 12.32 15.35 -6.96
C ASP A 109 12.35 15.62 -5.45
N VAL A 110 13.49 15.30 -4.83
CA VAL A 110 13.84 15.75 -3.47
C VAL A 110 14.58 17.08 -3.59
N LEU A 111 14.01 18.12 -2.98
CA LEU A 111 14.57 19.47 -3.05
C LEU A 111 15.62 19.69 -1.96
N PRO A 112 16.60 20.61 -2.17
CA PRO A 112 17.70 20.83 -1.24
C PRO A 112 17.30 21.18 0.19
N ASN A 113 16.12 21.83 0.37
CA ASN A 113 15.61 22.30 1.66
C ASN A 113 14.41 21.50 2.15
N ASP A 114 14.21 20.28 1.64
CA ASP A 114 13.12 19.44 2.10
C ASP A 114 13.30 19.04 3.57
N THR A 115 12.21 19.11 4.30
CA THR A 115 12.02 18.41 5.56
C THR A 115 11.21 17.13 5.29
N PRO A 116 11.17 16.16 6.22
CA PRO A 116 10.32 14.99 6.08
C PRO A 116 8.86 15.35 5.76
N GLU A 117 8.34 16.41 6.39
CA GLU A 117 6.95 16.86 6.21
C GLU A 117 6.72 17.49 4.83
N THR A 118 7.67 18.28 4.32
CA THR A 118 7.54 18.91 2.99
C THR A 118 7.64 17.87 1.88
N LEU A 119 8.54 16.89 2.03
CA LEU A 119 8.66 15.77 1.10
C LEU A 119 7.41 14.89 1.15
N GLN A 120 6.93 14.53 2.34
CA GLN A 120 5.70 13.76 2.53
C GLN A 120 4.53 14.44 1.82
N ARG A 121 4.31 15.72 2.07
CA ARG A 121 3.21 16.48 1.49
C ARG A 121 3.28 16.48 -0.03
N ARG A 122 4.48 16.70 -0.61
CA ARG A 122 4.69 16.67 -2.06
C ARG A 122 4.34 15.30 -2.64
N ILE A 123 4.78 14.22 -2.00
CA ILE A 123 4.48 12.84 -2.44
C ILE A 123 2.98 12.57 -2.35
N MET A 124 2.31 12.95 -1.27
CA MET A 124 0.86 12.82 -1.14
C MET A 124 0.12 13.54 -2.27
N GLU A 125 0.40 14.83 -2.47
CA GLU A 125 -0.31 15.68 -3.44
C GLU A 125 -0.01 15.30 -4.91
N GLN A 126 1.24 14.98 -5.21
CA GLN A 126 1.67 14.73 -6.59
C GLN A 126 1.59 13.27 -7.01
N CYS A 127 1.66 12.34 -6.06
CA CYS A 127 1.66 10.91 -6.33
C CYS A 127 0.47 10.18 -5.72
N GLU A 128 0.38 10.08 -4.39
CA GLU A 128 -0.53 9.15 -3.72
C GLU A 128 -2.00 9.42 -4.08
N TRP A 129 -2.45 10.67 -3.99
CA TRP A 129 -3.84 11.05 -4.28
C TRP A 129 -4.26 10.85 -5.74
N LYS A 130 -3.30 10.58 -6.62
CA LYS A 130 -3.54 10.30 -8.04
C LYS A 130 -3.41 8.81 -8.34
N LEU A 131 -2.35 8.19 -7.84
CA LEU A 131 -2.05 6.79 -8.16
C LEU A 131 -3.04 5.81 -7.54
N LEU A 132 -3.41 6.02 -6.27
CA LEU A 132 -4.29 5.08 -5.58
C LEU A 132 -5.69 4.99 -6.22
N PRO A 133 -6.40 6.11 -6.49
CA PRO A 133 -7.68 6.04 -7.21
C PRO A 133 -7.55 5.45 -8.61
N GLN A 134 -6.44 5.74 -9.32
CA GLN A 134 -6.17 5.17 -10.64
C GLN A 134 -6.02 3.65 -10.59
N ALA A 135 -5.23 3.14 -9.64
CA ALA A 135 -5.02 1.70 -9.49
C ALA A 135 -6.32 0.97 -9.11
N VAL A 136 -7.10 1.55 -8.20
CA VAL A 136 -8.42 0.99 -7.82
C VAL A 136 -9.37 0.99 -9.02
N SER A 137 -9.39 2.06 -9.81
CA SER A 137 -10.21 2.13 -11.03
C SER A 137 -9.81 1.05 -12.04
N LEU A 138 -8.51 0.85 -12.26
CA LEU A 138 -8.00 -0.21 -13.15
C LEU A 138 -8.39 -1.61 -12.65
N PHE A 139 -8.32 -1.84 -11.33
CA PHE A 139 -8.77 -3.08 -10.72
C PHE A 139 -10.27 -3.34 -10.95
N CYS A 140 -11.11 -2.34 -10.67
CA CYS A 140 -12.57 -2.45 -10.85
C CYS A 140 -13.00 -2.61 -12.31
N GLN A 141 -12.12 -2.30 -13.25
CA GLN A 141 -12.32 -2.50 -14.70
C GLN A 141 -11.73 -3.82 -15.23
N ASP A 142 -11.28 -4.71 -14.34
CA ASP A 142 -10.60 -5.97 -14.70
C ASP A 142 -9.39 -5.78 -15.64
N ARG A 143 -8.69 -4.64 -15.51
CA ARG A 143 -7.56 -4.27 -16.37
C ARG A 143 -6.19 -4.62 -15.82
N LEU A 144 -6.12 -5.26 -14.67
CA LEU A 144 -4.85 -5.65 -14.05
C LEU A 144 -4.63 -7.15 -14.17
N LYS A 145 -3.57 -7.55 -14.86
CA LYS A 145 -3.14 -8.95 -14.95
C LYS A 145 -1.80 -9.14 -14.26
N VAL A 146 -1.78 -9.96 -13.22
CA VAL A 146 -0.56 -10.31 -12.50
C VAL A 146 0.13 -11.49 -13.18
N GLU A 147 1.39 -11.31 -13.58
CA GLU A 147 2.25 -12.36 -14.16
C GLU A 147 3.57 -12.40 -13.36
N GLY A 148 3.64 -13.29 -12.38
CA GLY A 148 4.75 -13.33 -11.43
C GLY A 148 4.85 -12.03 -10.61
N ARG A 149 5.92 -11.29 -10.75
CA ARG A 149 6.11 -9.98 -10.09
C ARG A 149 5.64 -8.79 -10.92
N THR A 150 5.22 -9.02 -12.15
CA THR A 150 4.83 -7.94 -13.06
C THR A 150 3.32 -7.82 -13.11
N VAL A 151 2.82 -6.60 -13.07
CA VAL A 151 1.40 -6.31 -13.34
C VAL A 151 1.31 -5.67 -14.72
N LYS A 152 0.55 -6.31 -15.60
CA LYS A 152 0.22 -5.74 -16.92
C LYS A 152 -1.10 -4.99 -16.83
N ILE A 153 -1.12 -3.77 -17.38
CA ILE A 153 -2.35 -3.02 -17.58
C ILE A 153 -2.87 -3.35 -18.97
N LEU A 154 -4.07 -3.92 -19.02
CA LEU A 154 -4.69 -4.31 -20.27
C LEU A 154 -5.35 -3.11 -20.94
N ASP A 155 -5.19 -3.02 -22.25
CA ASP A 155 -5.94 -2.05 -23.05
C ASP A 155 -7.41 -2.47 -23.14
N VAL A 156 -8.29 -1.48 -23.29
CA VAL A 156 -9.74 -1.71 -23.46
C VAL A 156 -10.05 -1.91 -24.94
#